data_0fb2d117c834795908864134e53fd039
#
_entry.id   0fb2d117c834795908864134e53fd039
#
_cell.length_a   1.000
_cell.length_b   1.000
_cell.length_c   1.000
_cell.angle_alpha   90.00
_cell.angle_beta   90.00
_cell.angle_gamma   90.00
#
_symmetry.space_group_name_H-M   'P 1'
#
loop_
_entity.id
_entity.type
_entity.pdbx_description
1 polymer ?
#
loop_
_entity_poly.entity_id
_entity_poly.type
_entity_poly.pdbx_seq_one_letter_code
_entity_poly.pdbx_strand_id
1 'polypeptide(L)'
;MKKYLIIILLSFIALGCRSGKISDAERKTILNELDYIYTIDQKYAGIPFPELKEKYGEEKVWDVFLKMRDSVGLENQNRIKKLYSKYGYLGYDKIGEKETQFWISIQHTDNDVPFQQEMLKTLKKEIRKKNADRSHYAMLEDRIAVNQKKKQRFGSQVTYNKIGQAVPQYGLIDSTRVDKWRAQYNLPSFKKYYNDMTIMHFEMNKVQLKKAGINEPVLYK
;
A
#
# COMPACT_ATOMS: atom_id res chain seq x y z
N MET A 1 62.46 27.02 -6.90
CA MET A 1 61.35 26.35 -6.19
C MET A 1 60.08 26.57 -7.03
N LYS A 2 59.64 25.53 -7.80
CA LYS A 2 58.45 25.57 -8.60
C LYS A 2 57.24 25.10 -7.78
N LYS A 3 56.26 25.98 -7.55
CA LYS A 3 54.99 25.67 -6.88
C LYS A 3 54.05 25.01 -7.88
N TYR A 4 53.72 23.73 -7.71
CA TYR A 4 52.68 23.06 -8.46
C TYR A 4 51.32 23.37 -7.83
N LEU A 5 50.45 24.02 -8.60
CA LEU A 5 49.06 24.27 -8.24
C LEU A 5 48.23 23.02 -8.66
N ILE A 6 47.80 22.24 -7.66
CA ILE A 6 46.91 21.13 -7.90
C ILE A 6 45.49 21.68 -7.95
N ILE A 7 44.91 21.68 -9.17
CA ILE A 7 43.50 22.01 -9.40
C ILE A 7 42.72 20.70 -9.18
N ILE A 8 42.03 20.61 -8.04
CA ILE A 8 41.08 19.52 -7.79
C ILE A 8 39.79 19.86 -8.53
N LEU A 9 39.56 19.16 -9.63
CA LEU A 9 38.31 19.25 -10.40
C LEU A 9 37.23 18.44 -9.64
N LEU A 10 36.42 19.12 -8.83
CA LEU A 10 35.22 18.56 -8.22
C LEU A 10 34.16 18.37 -9.31
N SER A 11 34.09 17.14 -9.84
CA SER A 11 32.98 16.75 -10.70
C SER A 11 31.71 16.64 -9.85
N PHE A 12 30.89 17.68 -9.89
CA PHE A 12 29.50 17.64 -9.44
C PHE A 12 28.73 16.69 -10.35
N ILE A 13 28.53 15.45 -9.90
CA ILE A 13 27.52 14.58 -10.50
C ILE A 13 26.18 15.17 -10.10
N ALA A 14 25.63 16.02 -10.97
CA ALA A 14 24.25 16.46 -10.85
C ALA A 14 23.35 15.21 -11.02
N LEU A 15 22.86 14.68 -9.93
CA LEU A 15 21.70 13.79 -9.91
C LEU A 15 20.48 14.62 -10.37
N GLY A 16 20.42 14.88 -11.67
CA GLY A 16 19.27 15.50 -12.29
C GLY A 16 18.06 14.61 -12.11
N CYS A 17 17.03 15.10 -11.45
CA CYS A 17 15.68 14.53 -11.53
C CYS A 17 15.33 14.38 -13.03
N ARG A 18 15.44 13.17 -13.57
CA ARG A 18 15.00 12.86 -14.94
C ARG A 18 13.46 12.87 -14.97
N SER A 19 12.87 14.05 -15.13
CA SER A 19 11.47 14.21 -15.57
C SER A 19 11.36 14.08 -17.09
N GLY A 20 12.11 13.15 -17.68
CA GLY A 20 12.03 12.86 -19.11
C GLY A 20 10.83 11.95 -19.41
N LYS A 21 10.19 12.16 -20.56
CA LYS A 21 9.23 11.17 -21.10
C LYS A 21 9.94 9.82 -21.20
N ILE A 22 9.33 8.79 -20.62
CA ILE A 22 9.81 7.41 -20.81
C ILE A 22 9.51 6.98 -22.25
N SER A 23 10.41 6.21 -22.86
CA SER A 23 10.18 5.62 -24.18
C SER A 23 9.10 4.52 -24.12
N ASP A 24 8.49 4.20 -25.26
CA ASP A 24 7.48 3.12 -25.32
C ASP A 24 8.07 1.77 -24.90
N ALA A 25 9.33 1.49 -25.23
CA ALA A 25 10.03 0.29 -24.80
C ALA A 25 10.22 0.25 -23.27
N GLU A 26 10.63 1.36 -22.66
CA GLU A 26 10.74 1.47 -21.19
C GLU A 26 9.37 1.35 -20.52
N ARG A 27 8.34 2.01 -21.08
CA ARG A 27 6.98 1.91 -20.59
C ARG A 27 6.50 0.46 -20.58
N LYS A 28 6.70 -0.28 -21.66
CA LYS A 28 6.35 -1.71 -21.76
C LYS A 28 7.07 -2.53 -20.69
N THR A 29 8.37 -2.27 -20.48
CA THR A 29 9.16 -2.96 -19.44
C THR A 29 8.63 -2.66 -18.04
N ILE A 30 8.31 -1.39 -17.73
CA ILE A 30 7.72 -0.98 -16.44
C ILE A 30 6.38 -1.67 -16.22
N LEU A 31 5.50 -1.68 -17.21
CA LEU A 31 4.17 -2.28 -17.12
C LEU A 31 4.26 -3.79 -16.85
N ASN A 32 5.14 -4.49 -17.56
CA ASN A 32 5.36 -5.94 -17.32
C ASN A 32 5.89 -6.20 -15.89
N GLU A 33 6.81 -5.36 -15.41
CA GLU A 33 7.34 -5.48 -14.04
C GLU A 33 6.27 -5.20 -12.99
N LEU A 34 5.43 -4.19 -13.18
CA LEU A 34 4.31 -3.89 -12.28
C LEU A 34 3.24 -4.99 -12.28
N ASP A 35 2.93 -5.54 -13.44
CA ASP A 35 1.99 -6.67 -13.54
C ASP A 35 2.54 -7.92 -12.81
N TYR A 36 3.83 -8.20 -12.91
CA TYR A 36 4.47 -9.26 -12.14
C TYR A 36 4.38 -9.01 -10.63
N ILE A 37 4.82 -7.81 -10.18
CA ILE A 37 4.79 -7.44 -8.76
C ILE A 37 3.37 -7.54 -8.20
N TYR A 38 2.39 -6.98 -8.90
CA TYR A 38 1.00 -6.98 -8.50
C TYR A 38 0.41 -8.40 -8.44
N THR A 39 0.66 -9.21 -9.46
CA THR A 39 0.16 -10.59 -9.51
C THR A 39 0.68 -11.42 -8.35
N ILE A 40 1.98 -11.32 -8.06
CA ILE A 40 2.57 -12.10 -6.96
C ILE A 40 2.13 -11.55 -5.59
N ASP A 41 1.99 -10.24 -5.43
CA ASP A 41 1.47 -9.60 -4.23
C ASP A 41 0.04 -10.10 -3.93
N GLN A 42 -0.85 -10.06 -4.91
CA GLN A 42 -2.25 -10.51 -4.74
C GLN A 42 -2.35 -12.01 -4.44
N LYS A 43 -1.47 -12.84 -4.99
CA LYS A 43 -1.41 -14.27 -4.67
C LYS A 43 -1.18 -14.51 -3.17
N TYR A 44 -0.38 -13.65 -2.52
CA TYR A 44 -0.04 -13.78 -1.10
C TYR A 44 -0.82 -12.82 -0.18
N ALA A 45 -1.71 -11.99 -0.72
CA ALA A 45 -2.54 -11.08 0.08
C ALA A 45 -3.69 -11.80 0.85
N GLY A 46 -4.04 -13.02 0.42
CA GLY A 46 -5.17 -13.77 0.95
C GLY A 46 -4.80 -14.86 1.96
N ILE A 47 -5.36 -16.04 1.72
CA ILE A 47 -5.18 -17.26 2.52
C ILE A 47 -4.24 -18.25 1.79
N PRO A 48 -3.70 -19.25 2.50
CA PRO A 48 -2.93 -20.31 1.86
C PRO A 48 -3.70 -20.98 0.73
N PHE A 49 -3.09 -21.05 -0.45
CA PHE A 49 -3.71 -21.70 -1.62
C PHE A 49 -3.69 -23.23 -1.49
N PRO A 50 -4.60 -23.96 -2.21
CA PRO A 50 -4.84 -25.39 -2.02
C PRO A 50 -3.57 -26.25 -2.11
N GLU A 51 -2.66 -25.97 -3.06
CA GLU A 51 -1.43 -26.72 -3.26
C GLU A 51 -0.47 -26.65 -2.06
N LEU A 52 -0.47 -25.51 -1.36
CA LEU A 52 0.29 -25.37 -0.10
C LEU A 52 -0.33 -26.18 1.02
N LYS A 53 -1.68 -26.22 1.10
CA LYS A 53 -2.39 -27.02 2.10
C LYS A 53 -2.15 -28.51 1.90
N GLU A 54 -2.22 -28.96 0.65
CA GLU A 54 -1.93 -30.35 0.27
C GLU A 54 -0.50 -30.76 0.65
N LYS A 55 0.49 -29.87 0.37
CA LYS A 55 1.90 -30.14 0.60
C LYS A 55 2.31 -30.13 2.09
N TYR A 56 1.77 -29.20 2.88
CA TYR A 56 2.24 -28.93 4.26
C TYR A 56 1.22 -29.29 5.35
N GLY A 57 -0.02 -29.61 4.98
CA GLY A 57 -1.11 -29.89 5.92
C GLY A 57 -1.63 -28.64 6.65
N GLU A 58 -2.83 -28.73 7.23
CA GLU A 58 -3.52 -27.61 7.87
C GLU A 58 -2.74 -27.00 9.05
N GLU A 59 -1.95 -27.80 9.78
CA GLU A 59 -1.20 -27.34 10.94
C GLU A 59 0.00 -26.45 10.58
N LYS A 60 0.69 -26.73 9.46
CA LYS A 60 1.93 -26.06 9.09
C LYS A 60 1.76 -25.03 7.96
N VAL A 61 0.67 -25.11 7.23
CA VAL A 61 0.47 -24.30 6.01
C VAL A 61 0.53 -22.80 6.28
N TRP A 62 -0.02 -22.34 7.39
CA TRP A 62 -0.02 -20.93 7.74
C TRP A 62 1.39 -20.39 8.02
N ASP A 63 2.20 -21.12 8.76
CA ASP A 63 3.59 -20.69 9.06
C ASP A 63 4.42 -20.61 7.77
N VAL A 64 4.24 -21.59 6.88
CA VAL A 64 4.93 -21.62 5.58
C VAL A 64 4.44 -20.46 4.71
N PHE A 65 3.13 -20.28 4.61
CA PHE A 65 2.53 -19.23 3.81
C PHE A 65 2.97 -17.82 4.27
N LEU A 66 2.99 -17.56 5.58
CA LEU A 66 3.42 -16.28 6.14
C LEU A 66 4.90 -16.00 5.82
N LYS A 67 5.78 -16.99 5.96
CA LYS A 67 7.20 -16.86 5.57
C LYS A 67 7.37 -16.56 4.08
N MET A 68 6.61 -17.25 3.22
CA MET A 68 6.64 -16.99 1.77
C MET A 68 6.12 -15.59 1.45
N ARG A 69 5.03 -15.17 2.07
CA ARG A 69 4.47 -13.82 1.92
C ARG A 69 5.48 -12.74 2.31
N ASP A 70 6.17 -12.92 3.44
CA ASP A 70 7.16 -11.96 3.91
C ASP A 70 8.36 -11.86 2.96
N SER A 71 8.82 -13.01 2.43
CA SER A 71 9.89 -13.06 1.42
C SER A 71 9.48 -12.35 0.11
N VAL A 72 8.28 -12.63 -0.39
CA VAL A 72 7.72 -11.99 -1.59
C VAL A 72 7.55 -10.49 -1.36
N GLY A 73 7.05 -10.08 -0.19
CA GLY A 73 6.90 -8.67 0.17
C GLY A 73 8.22 -7.92 0.14
N LEU A 74 9.31 -8.51 0.68
CA LEU A 74 10.64 -7.91 0.64
C LEU A 74 11.19 -7.81 -0.79
N GLU A 75 10.99 -8.83 -1.62
CA GLU A 75 11.41 -8.80 -3.02
C GLU A 75 10.64 -7.71 -3.81
N ASN A 76 9.32 -7.66 -3.67
CA ASN A 76 8.48 -6.65 -4.30
C ASN A 76 8.88 -5.22 -3.86
N GLN A 77 9.16 -5.02 -2.58
CA GLN A 77 9.68 -3.76 -2.06
C GLN A 77 10.97 -3.34 -2.78
N ASN A 78 11.93 -4.25 -2.93
CA ASN A 78 13.18 -3.97 -3.62
C ASN A 78 12.97 -3.62 -5.10
N ARG A 79 12.05 -4.30 -5.79
CA ARG A 79 11.66 -4.02 -7.18
C ARG A 79 11.02 -2.64 -7.33
N ILE A 80 10.08 -2.29 -6.46
CA ILE A 80 9.42 -0.97 -6.44
C ILE A 80 10.42 0.15 -6.16
N LYS A 81 11.33 -0.04 -5.22
CA LYS A 81 12.40 0.95 -4.94
C LYS A 81 13.33 1.16 -6.14
N LYS A 82 13.66 0.10 -6.88
CA LYS A 82 14.44 0.20 -8.13
C LYS A 82 13.69 0.98 -9.21
N LEU A 83 12.39 0.71 -9.40
CA LEU A 83 11.56 1.45 -10.34
C LEU A 83 11.49 2.93 -9.95
N TYR A 84 11.23 3.24 -8.68
CA TYR A 84 11.17 4.60 -8.18
C TYR A 84 12.51 5.34 -8.33
N SER A 85 13.62 4.69 -7.96
CA SER A 85 14.97 5.27 -8.09
C SER A 85 15.31 5.62 -9.54
N LYS A 86 14.90 4.78 -10.50
CA LYS A 86 15.22 4.97 -11.92
C LYS A 86 14.30 5.98 -12.60
N TYR A 87 13.00 5.93 -12.31
CA TYR A 87 11.99 6.65 -13.09
C TYR A 87 11.23 7.72 -12.28
N GLY A 88 11.49 7.84 -10.98
CA GLY A 88 10.70 8.65 -10.06
C GLY A 88 9.30 8.06 -9.85
N TYR A 89 8.34 8.87 -9.41
CA TYR A 89 6.97 8.42 -9.25
C TYR A 89 6.36 8.02 -10.61
N LEU A 90 5.77 6.84 -10.65
CA LEU A 90 5.10 6.30 -11.83
C LEU A 90 3.61 6.68 -11.78
N GLY A 91 3.32 7.93 -12.13
CA GLY A 91 1.97 8.49 -12.16
C GLY A 91 1.25 8.23 -13.49
N TYR A 92 0.06 8.82 -13.62
CA TYR A 92 -0.78 8.72 -14.81
C TYR A 92 -0.08 9.18 -16.09
N ASP A 93 0.81 10.16 -15.99
CA ASP A 93 1.62 10.68 -17.10
C ASP A 93 2.55 9.64 -17.73
N LYS A 94 2.98 8.65 -16.93
CA LYS A 94 3.93 7.61 -17.36
C LYS A 94 3.25 6.29 -17.66
N ILE A 95 2.32 5.85 -16.80
CA ILE A 95 1.78 4.49 -16.86
C ILE A 95 0.23 4.42 -16.88
N GLY A 96 -0.48 5.56 -16.89
CA GLY A 96 -1.94 5.58 -16.91
C GLY A 96 -2.53 4.93 -15.67
N GLU A 97 -3.64 4.21 -15.82
CA GLU A 97 -4.38 3.54 -14.74
C GLU A 97 -3.56 2.51 -13.94
N LYS A 98 -2.42 2.06 -14.47
CA LYS A 98 -1.49 1.18 -13.76
C LYS A 98 -0.79 1.87 -12.58
N GLU A 99 -0.94 3.19 -12.41
CA GLU A 99 -0.53 3.94 -11.22
C GLU A 99 -1.04 3.29 -9.94
N THR A 100 -2.26 2.77 -9.95
CA THR A 100 -2.83 2.03 -8.80
C THR A 100 -2.02 0.80 -8.41
N GLN A 101 -1.47 0.06 -9.38
CA GLN A 101 -0.60 -1.09 -9.09
C GLN A 101 0.73 -0.65 -8.48
N PHE A 102 1.31 0.44 -8.96
CA PHE A 102 2.52 1.03 -8.38
C PHE A 102 2.26 1.50 -6.96
N TRP A 103 1.16 2.23 -6.73
CA TRP A 103 0.79 2.72 -5.42
C TRP A 103 0.52 1.61 -4.40
N ILE A 104 -0.26 0.56 -4.74
CA ILE A 104 -0.56 -0.52 -3.81
C ILE A 104 0.69 -1.27 -3.39
N SER A 105 1.65 -1.42 -4.31
CA SER A 105 2.94 -2.02 -4.00
C SER A 105 3.75 -1.17 -3.01
N ILE A 106 3.66 0.17 -3.10
CA ILE A 106 4.24 1.08 -2.09
C ILE A 106 3.53 0.92 -0.74
N GLN A 107 2.20 0.84 -0.75
CA GLN A 107 1.40 0.68 0.47
C GLN A 107 1.76 -0.60 1.21
N HIS A 108 2.16 -1.66 0.51
CA HIS A 108 2.54 -2.94 1.09
C HIS A 108 4.02 -3.02 1.52
N THR A 109 4.79 -1.93 1.45
CA THR A 109 6.16 -1.88 2.00
C THR A 109 6.17 -1.65 3.52
N ASP A 110 5.42 -2.43 4.27
CA ASP A 110 5.18 -2.22 5.71
C ASP A 110 6.45 -2.26 6.57
N ASN A 111 7.46 -2.97 6.11
CA ASN A 111 8.76 -3.07 6.78
C ASN A 111 9.67 -1.85 6.56
N ASP A 112 9.25 -0.88 5.73
CA ASP A 112 10.03 0.31 5.40
C ASP A 112 9.20 1.60 5.54
N VAL A 113 8.85 1.93 6.76
CA VAL A 113 8.11 3.16 7.09
C VAL A 113 8.82 4.43 6.58
N PRO A 114 10.15 4.56 6.64
CA PRO A 114 10.85 5.69 6.03
C PRO A 114 10.58 5.83 4.53
N PHE A 115 10.58 4.75 3.76
CA PHE A 115 10.24 4.76 2.34
C PHE A 115 8.77 5.13 2.12
N GLN A 116 7.84 4.58 2.89
CA GLN A 116 6.41 4.99 2.82
C GLN A 116 6.24 6.50 3.09
N GLN A 117 6.97 7.06 4.06
CA GLN A 117 6.93 8.51 4.37
C GLN A 117 7.49 9.36 3.23
N GLU A 118 8.57 8.92 2.56
CA GLU A 118 9.09 9.57 1.37
C GLU A 118 8.06 9.56 0.24
N MET A 119 7.44 8.40 0.01
CA MET A 119 6.39 8.24 -1.00
C MET A 119 5.14 9.07 -0.69
N LEU A 120 4.75 9.20 0.57
CA LEU A 120 3.64 10.07 0.97
C LEU A 120 3.91 11.54 0.61
N LYS A 121 5.14 12.03 0.83
CA LYS A 121 5.54 13.38 0.44
C LYS A 121 5.52 13.57 -1.08
N THR A 122 5.97 12.57 -1.81
CA THR A 122 5.97 12.56 -3.29
C THR A 122 4.54 12.54 -3.82
N LEU A 123 3.71 11.63 -3.32
CA LEU A 123 2.30 11.49 -3.68
C LEU A 123 1.50 12.78 -3.46
N LYS A 124 1.78 13.51 -2.37
CA LYS A 124 1.18 14.85 -2.13
C LYS A 124 1.48 15.86 -3.25
N LYS A 125 2.65 15.77 -3.89
CA LYS A 125 3.00 16.61 -5.04
C LYS A 125 2.31 16.11 -6.31
N GLU A 126 2.24 14.80 -6.52
CA GLU A 126 1.66 14.20 -7.72
C GLU A 126 0.13 14.39 -7.78
N ILE A 127 -0.60 14.29 -6.66
CA ILE A 127 -2.04 14.59 -6.64
C ILE A 127 -2.36 16.06 -6.96
N ARG A 128 -1.46 17.01 -6.60
CA ARG A 128 -1.62 18.42 -7.00
C ARG A 128 -1.49 18.62 -8.52
N LYS A 129 -0.68 17.78 -9.17
CA LYS A 129 -0.52 17.74 -10.62
C LYS A 129 -1.61 16.91 -11.32
N LYS A 130 -2.56 16.32 -10.58
CA LYS A 130 -3.56 15.35 -11.08
C LYS A 130 -2.90 14.10 -11.70
N ASN A 131 -1.74 13.72 -11.19
CA ASN A 131 -0.92 12.60 -11.67
C ASN A 131 -1.05 11.34 -10.80
N ALA A 132 -1.93 11.34 -9.81
CA ALA A 132 -2.26 10.22 -8.94
C ALA A 132 -3.63 10.43 -8.29
N ASP A 133 -4.26 9.35 -7.81
CA ASP A 133 -5.52 9.44 -7.08
C ASP A 133 -5.34 10.04 -5.69
N ARG A 134 -6.29 10.89 -5.29
CA ARG A 134 -6.28 11.52 -3.95
C ARG A 134 -6.46 10.52 -2.83
N SER A 135 -7.28 9.48 -3.06
CA SER A 135 -7.54 8.43 -2.07
C SER A 135 -6.27 7.69 -1.69
N HIS A 136 -5.34 7.53 -2.62
CA HIS A 136 -4.04 6.88 -2.40
C HIS A 136 -3.22 7.57 -1.30
N TYR A 137 -3.25 8.91 -1.25
CA TYR A 137 -2.60 9.66 -0.18
C TYR A 137 -3.21 9.36 1.19
N ALA A 138 -4.54 9.40 1.28
CA ALA A 138 -5.24 9.18 2.54
C ALA A 138 -5.01 7.76 3.09
N MET A 139 -5.06 6.76 2.20
CA MET A 139 -4.83 5.37 2.60
C MET A 139 -3.37 5.12 3.02
N LEU A 140 -2.38 5.74 2.33
CA LEU A 140 -0.97 5.60 2.70
C LEU A 140 -0.64 6.35 4.00
N GLU A 141 -1.26 7.52 4.25
CA GLU A 141 -1.11 8.25 5.53
C GLU A 141 -1.57 7.38 6.70
N ASP A 142 -2.74 6.76 6.58
CA ASP A 142 -3.27 5.87 7.62
C ASP A 142 -2.45 4.56 7.76
N ARG A 143 -1.97 3.99 6.65
CA ARG A 143 -1.09 2.80 6.70
C ARG A 143 0.18 3.09 7.48
N ILE A 144 0.82 4.23 7.24
CA ILE A 144 1.98 4.69 8.01
C ILE A 144 1.63 4.86 9.49
N ALA A 145 0.48 5.45 9.79
CA ALA A 145 0.03 5.60 11.18
C ALA A 145 -0.14 4.25 11.87
N VAL A 146 -0.77 3.28 11.20
CA VAL A 146 -0.97 1.92 11.72
C VAL A 146 0.37 1.20 11.91
N ASN A 147 1.31 1.29 10.96
CA ASN A 147 2.64 0.70 11.09
C ASN A 147 3.43 1.29 12.27
N GLN A 148 3.11 2.53 12.65
CA GLN A 148 3.65 3.19 13.84
C GLN A 148 2.78 3.02 15.12
N LYS A 149 1.71 2.18 15.07
CA LYS A 149 0.75 1.98 16.15
C LYS A 149 0.06 3.27 16.62
N LYS A 150 -0.20 4.19 15.68
CA LYS A 150 -0.84 5.48 15.92
C LYS A 150 -2.28 5.50 15.42
N LYS A 151 -3.08 6.43 15.95
CA LYS A 151 -4.44 6.71 15.47
C LYS A 151 -4.43 7.21 14.03
N GLN A 152 -5.46 6.83 13.30
CA GLN A 152 -5.67 7.16 11.89
C GLN A 152 -6.42 8.49 11.73
N ARG A 153 -6.17 9.19 10.64
CA ARG A 153 -6.91 10.40 10.27
C ARG A 153 -8.18 10.07 9.50
N PHE A 154 -8.10 9.15 8.55
CA PHE A 154 -9.19 8.84 7.64
C PHE A 154 -9.91 7.53 8.00
N GLY A 155 -9.34 6.69 8.85
CA GLY A 155 -9.89 5.37 9.17
C GLY A 155 -9.95 4.45 7.95
N SER A 156 -8.87 4.38 7.18
CA SER A 156 -8.81 3.51 5.99
C SER A 156 -8.28 2.11 6.28
N GLN A 157 -7.60 1.92 7.41
CA GLN A 157 -7.06 0.62 7.83
C GLN A 157 -7.97 0.01 8.89
N VAL A 158 -8.50 -1.16 8.57
CA VAL A 158 -9.58 -1.82 9.33
C VAL A 158 -9.04 -2.98 10.15
N THR A 159 -9.59 -3.16 11.35
CA THR A 159 -9.57 -4.40 12.12
C THR A 159 -10.99 -4.76 12.54
N TYR A 160 -11.18 -5.91 13.19
CA TYR A 160 -12.52 -6.38 13.60
C TYR A 160 -12.57 -6.59 15.10
N ASN A 161 -13.67 -6.15 15.71
CA ASN A 161 -13.91 -6.37 17.11
C ASN A 161 -14.49 -7.78 17.38
N LYS A 162 -14.75 -8.11 18.65
CA LYS A 162 -15.22 -9.43 19.07
C LYS A 162 -16.55 -9.88 18.44
N ILE A 163 -17.36 -8.94 17.97
CA ILE A 163 -18.65 -9.20 17.31
C ILE A 163 -18.54 -9.13 15.78
N GLY A 164 -17.31 -9.18 15.23
CA GLY A 164 -17.07 -9.17 13.79
C GLY A 164 -17.33 -7.82 13.11
N GLN A 165 -17.60 -6.74 13.85
CA GLN A 165 -17.81 -5.43 13.30
C GLN A 165 -16.45 -4.78 12.97
N ALA A 166 -16.35 -4.17 11.79
CA ALA A 166 -15.17 -3.41 11.38
C ALA A 166 -14.97 -2.18 12.26
N VAL A 167 -13.75 -1.97 12.72
CA VAL A 167 -13.34 -0.80 13.52
C VAL A 167 -12.00 -0.27 13.03
N PRO A 168 -11.69 1.04 13.19
CA PRO A 168 -10.39 1.58 12.77
C PRO A 168 -9.28 1.03 13.65
N GLN A 169 -8.29 0.40 13.04
CA GLN A 169 -7.12 -0.13 13.75
C GLN A 169 -6.41 1.01 14.48
N TYR A 170 -6.14 0.85 15.76
CA TYR A 170 -5.63 1.88 16.69
C TYR A 170 -6.52 3.12 16.86
N GLY A 171 -7.76 3.15 16.32
CA GLY A 171 -8.72 4.24 16.47
C GLY A 171 -8.49 5.43 15.56
N LEU A 172 -9.35 6.44 15.70
CA LEU A 172 -9.31 7.69 14.94
C LEU A 172 -8.71 8.84 15.74
N ILE A 173 -8.04 9.78 15.06
CA ILE A 173 -7.57 11.04 15.66
C ILE A 173 -8.78 11.87 16.11
N ASP A 174 -9.81 11.96 15.24
CA ASP A 174 -11.02 12.74 15.50
C ASP A 174 -12.20 12.13 14.70
N SER A 175 -13.13 11.49 15.41
CA SER A 175 -14.30 10.86 14.80
C SER A 175 -15.33 11.88 14.28
N THR A 176 -15.34 13.11 14.81
CA THR A 176 -16.30 14.14 14.39
C THR A 176 -15.95 14.77 13.05
N ARG A 177 -14.67 14.72 12.67
CA ARG A 177 -14.16 15.31 11.42
C ARG A 177 -13.81 14.27 10.34
N VAL A 178 -13.88 12.98 10.66
CA VAL A 178 -13.44 11.91 9.76
C VAL A 178 -14.13 12.00 8.38
N ASP A 179 -15.43 12.17 8.32
CA ASP A 179 -16.16 12.21 7.06
C ASP A 179 -15.82 13.46 6.22
N LYS A 180 -15.59 14.61 6.88
CA LYS A 180 -15.10 15.81 6.19
C LYS A 180 -13.73 15.56 5.54
N TRP A 181 -12.82 14.89 6.24
CA TRP A 181 -11.50 14.53 5.70
C TRP A 181 -11.61 13.51 4.57
N ARG A 182 -12.44 12.47 4.76
CA ARG A 182 -12.66 11.41 3.75
C ARG A 182 -13.18 12.00 2.44
N ALA A 183 -14.17 12.90 2.50
CA ALA A 183 -14.73 13.57 1.32
C ALA A 183 -13.67 14.38 0.55
N GLN A 184 -12.73 15.05 1.23
CA GLN A 184 -11.64 15.81 0.59
C GLN A 184 -10.70 14.95 -0.24
N TYR A 185 -10.64 13.64 0.06
CA TYR A 185 -9.75 12.68 -0.58
C TYR A 185 -10.51 11.58 -1.36
N ASN A 186 -11.74 11.87 -1.79
CA ASN A 186 -12.57 10.94 -2.58
C ASN A 186 -12.82 9.58 -1.92
N LEU A 187 -12.78 9.51 -0.60
CA LEU A 187 -13.12 8.30 0.14
C LEU A 187 -14.63 8.28 0.44
N PRO A 188 -15.27 7.10 0.40
CA PRO A 188 -16.66 6.95 0.85
C PRO A 188 -16.82 7.37 2.32
N SER A 189 -18.04 7.69 2.76
CA SER A 189 -18.28 8.02 4.18
C SER A 189 -17.82 6.90 5.09
N PHE A 190 -17.45 7.25 6.32
CA PHE A 190 -17.01 6.29 7.34
C PHE A 190 -18.05 5.17 7.53
N LYS A 191 -19.32 5.55 7.76
CA LYS A 191 -20.40 4.59 7.96
C LYS A 191 -20.53 3.62 6.78
N LYS A 192 -20.56 4.14 5.53
CA LYS A 192 -20.66 3.28 4.35
C LYS A 192 -19.49 2.31 4.27
N TYR A 193 -18.26 2.80 4.36
CA TYR A 193 -17.05 1.98 4.25
C TYR A 193 -16.98 0.89 5.32
N TYR A 194 -17.28 1.25 6.58
CA TYR A 194 -17.20 0.30 7.69
C TYR A 194 -18.33 -0.72 7.68
N ASN A 195 -19.51 -0.35 7.18
CA ASN A 195 -20.59 -1.31 6.95
C ASN A 195 -20.25 -2.28 5.83
N ASP A 196 -19.70 -1.80 4.71
CA ASP A 196 -19.24 -2.65 3.60
C ASP A 196 -18.17 -3.65 4.08
N MET A 197 -17.18 -3.18 4.87
CA MET A 197 -16.13 -4.04 5.44
C MET A 197 -16.69 -5.06 6.43
N THR A 198 -17.67 -4.67 7.25
CA THR A 198 -18.34 -5.57 8.20
C THR A 198 -19.10 -6.68 7.49
N ILE A 199 -19.86 -6.33 6.43
CA ILE A 199 -20.60 -7.30 5.63
C ILE A 199 -19.62 -8.28 4.96
N MET A 200 -18.58 -7.76 4.32
CA MET A 200 -17.56 -8.59 3.67
C MET A 200 -16.90 -9.56 4.66
N HIS A 201 -16.51 -9.06 5.84
CA HIS A 201 -15.91 -9.90 6.88
C HIS A 201 -16.86 -10.99 7.36
N PHE A 202 -18.15 -10.65 7.57
CA PHE A 202 -19.16 -11.61 7.98
C PHE A 202 -19.32 -12.71 6.92
N GLU A 203 -19.46 -12.38 5.65
CA GLU A 203 -19.63 -13.38 4.60
C GLU A 203 -18.39 -14.29 4.45
N MET A 204 -17.18 -13.74 4.55
CA MET A 204 -15.94 -14.52 4.48
C MET A 204 -15.76 -15.46 5.68
N ASN A 205 -16.26 -15.10 6.88
CA ASN A 205 -16.08 -15.84 8.11
C ASN A 205 -17.41 -16.39 8.68
N LYS A 206 -18.42 -16.54 7.84
CA LYS A 206 -19.82 -16.83 8.22
C LYS A 206 -19.97 -18.06 9.12
N VAL A 207 -19.23 -19.13 8.80
CA VAL A 207 -19.30 -20.37 9.58
C VAL A 207 -18.77 -20.19 11.00
N GLN A 208 -17.62 -19.51 11.13
CA GLN A 208 -16.96 -19.27 12.42
C GLN A 208 -17.77 -18.28 13.27
N LEU A 209 -18.26 -17.20 12.65
CA LEU A 209 -19.05 -16.17 13.33
C LEU A 209 -20.38 -16.73 13.83
N LYS A 210 -21.07 -17.54 13.03
CA LYS A 210 -22.31 -18.22 13.47
C LYS A 210 -22.06 -19.20 14.63
N LYS A 211 -20.96 -19.95 14.61
CA LYS A 211 -20.57 -20.79 15.76
C LYS A 211 -20.31 -19.98 17.03
N ALA A 212 -19.86 -18.72 16.88
CA ALA A 212 -19.68 -17.78 17.99
C ALA A 212 -20.97 -17.02 18.38
N GLY A 213 -22.14 -17.39 17.81
CA GLY A 213 -23.43 -16.77 18.11
C GLY A 213 -23.71 -15.48 17.35
N ILE A 214 -22.87 -15.11 16.37
CA ILE A 214 -23.06 -13.92 15.52
C ILE A 214 -23.75 -14.35 14.24
N ASN A 215 -25.06 -14.14 14.16
CA ASN A 215 -25.90 -14.65 13.07
C ASN A 215 -26.04 -13.71 11.88
N GLU A 216 -25.75 -12.42 12.08
CA GLU A 216 -25.84 -11.36 11.06
C GLU A 216 -24.75 -10.29 11.31
N PRO A 217 -24.37 -9.49 10.26
CA PRO A 217 -23.40 -8.44 10.43
C PRO A 217 -23.93 -7.30 11.31
N VAL A 218 -23.15 -6.86 12.29
CA VAL A 218 -23.50 -5.75 13.18
C VAL A 218 -23.07 -4.43 12.54
N LEU A 219 -24.02 -3.67 11.99
CA LEU A 219 -23.76 -2.47 11.23
C LEU A 219 -23.81 -1.19 12.08
N TYR A 220 -23.08 -0.16 11.65
CA TYR A 220 -23.21 1.20 12.17
C TYR A 220 -24.56 1.78 11.78
N LYS A 221 -25.25 2.42 12.76
CA LYS A 221 -26.54 3.08 12.58
C LYS A 221 -26.42 4.50 12.04
#